data_849717a443b2f7ab5d995a8803e76364
#
_entry.id   849717a443b2f7ab5d995a8803e76364
#
_cell.length_a   1.000
_cell.length_b   1.000
_cell.length_c   1.000
_cell.angle_alpha   90.00
_cell.angle_beta   90.00
_cell.angle_gamma   90.00
#
_symmetry.space_group_name_H-M   'P 1'
#
loop_
_entity.id
_entity.type
_entity.pdbx_description
1 polymer ?
#
loop_
_entity_poly.entity_id
_entity_poly.type
_entity_poly.pdbx_seq_one_letter_code
_entity_poly.pdbx_strand_id
1 'polypeptide(L)'
;SLFKNQLNQEIPDNLTYDISHGIAFGMISQAAFILKNSYSQFPEKSIHIILVANSFNSAKTPILVEYDNHYFLGEDTGIFSLIVKNAPYKAYKFRFLPKEKDFLSNLILMAKWASNEDLNNNVVEYNEMKIQHSEEYSYYKSDHTISGKIVYIDAYHNAITNIPADIFRDLTKNKTFKATIGEFDQIVVHRFHEYYNAQEPEIYLVANRMGYIEITMYNGNVSILANLQLNDKINITIN
;
A
#
# COMPACT_ATOMS: atom_id res chain seq x y z
N SER A 1 -13.21 -11.90 12.95
CA SER A 1 -13.91 -10.70 13.48
C SER A 1 -15.41 -10.82 13.25
N LEU A 2 -16.24 -10.11 14.03
CA LEU A 2 -17.71 -10.06 13.85
C LEU A 2 -18.07 -9.64 12.42
N PHE A 3 -17.38 -8.64 11.89
CA PHE A 3 -17.57 -8.16 10.52
C PHE A 3 -17.38 -9.28 9.47
N LYS A 4 -16.31 -10.07 9.57
CA LYS A 4 -16.04 -11.18 8.66
C LYS A 4 -17.13 -12.26 8.74
N ASN A 5 -17.64 -12.54 9.94
CA ASN A 5 -18.75 -13.48 10.11
C ASN A 5 -20.04 -12.98 9.45
N GLN A 6 -20.38 -11.70 9.63
CA GLN A 6 -21.55 -11.08 8.98
C GLN A 6 -21.38 -11.06 7.44
N LEU A 7 -20.18 -10.73 6.95
CA LEU A 7 -19.88 -10.76 5.51
C LEU A 7 -20.10 -12.16 4.93
N ASN A 8 -19.57 -13.20 5.58
CA ASN A 8 -19.73 -14.59 5.13
C ASN A 8 -21.19 -15.10 5.21
N GLN A 9 -22.01 -14.55 6.11
CA GLN A 9 -23.44 -14.87 6.16
C GLN A 9 -24.21 -14.24 4.99
N GLU A 10 -23.86 -13.00 4.63
CA GLU A 10 -24.53 -12.26 3.54
C GLU A 10 -24.04 -12.65 2.15
N ILE A 11 -22.81 -13.18 2.04
CA ILE A 11 -22.19 -13.62 0.78
C ILE A 11 -21.50 -14.99 1.02
N PRO A 12 -22.28 -16.05 1.22
CA PRO A 12 -21.77 -17.35 1.70
C PRO A 12 -20.87 -18.06 0.69
N ASP A 13 -21.07 -17.83 -0.60
CA ASP A 13 -20.33 -18.52 -1.67
C ASP A 13 -18.96 -17.92 -1.95
N ASN A 14 -18.58 -16.83 -1.25
CA ASN A 14 -17.32 -16.15 -1.46
C ASN A 14 -16.27 -16.51 -0.39
N LEU A 15 -15.05 -16.79 -0.85
CA LEU A 15 -13.91 -16.99 0.04
C LEU A 15 -13.39 -15.64 0.54
N THR A 16 -13.16 -15.52 1.85
CA THR A 16 -12.65 -14.31 2.49
C THR A 16 -11.24 -14.51 3.00
N TYR A 17 -10.31 -13.68 2.52
CA TYR A 17 -8.91 -13.68 2.93
C TYR A 17 -8.54 -12.39 3.65
N ASP A 18 -7.73 -12.50 4.70
CA ASP A 18 -7.18 -11.35 5.40
C ASP A 18 -5.83 -10.98 4.76
N ILE A 19 -5.72 -9.76 4.20
CA ILE A 19 -4.48 -9.27 3.60
C ILE A 19 -3.55 -8.74 4.70
N SER A 20 -4.06 -7.92 5.60
CA SER A 20 -3.30 -7.39 6.75
C SER A 20 -4.22 -6.89 7.85
N HIS A 21 -3.81 -7.10 9.09
CA HIS A 21 -4.39 -6.48 10.30
C HIS A 21 -3.36 -5.63 11.06
N GLY A 22 -2.11 -5.55 10.57
CA GLY A 22 -1.02 -4.84 11.22
C GLY A 22 -0.90 -3.36 10.86
N ILE A 23 -1.92 -2.77 10.19
CA ILE A 23 -1.89 -1.36 9.79
C ILE A 23 -2.46 -0.51 10.92
N ALA A 24 -1.66 0.46 11.40
CA ALA A 24 -2.12 1.37 12.42
C ALA A 24 -3.26 2.27 11.90
N PHE A 25 -4.13 2.69 12.83
CA PHE A 25 -5.27 3.54 12.50
C PHE A 25 -4.84 4.81 11.74
N GLY A 26 -5.51 5.10 10.64
CA GLY A 26 -5.24 6.28 9.82
C GLY A 26 -4.04 6.20 8.88
N MET A 27 -3.26 5.11 8.90
CA MET A 27 -2.08 4.93 8.04
C MET A 27 -2.49 4.52 6.61
N ILE A 28 -3.23 5.40 5.93
CA ILE A 28 -3.80 5.11 4.58
C ILE A 28 -2.73 4.87 3.52
N SER A 29 -1.58 5.55 3.60
CA SER A 29 -0.48 5.35 2.65
C SER A 29 0.12 3.96 2.76
N GLN A 30 0.25 3.42 3.99
CA GLN A 30 0.72 2.07 4.23
C GLN A 30 -0.29 1.03 3.72
N ALA A 31 -1.58 1.25 3.99
CA ALA A 31 -2.65 0.39 3.49
C ALA A 31 -2.69 0.37 1.95
N ALA A 32 -2.60 1.54 1.32
CA ALA A 32 -2.55 1.68 -0.13
C ALA A 32 -1.32 0.97 -0.72
N PHE A 33 -0.15 1.10 -0.08
CA PHE A 33 1.07 0.43 -0.51
C PHE A 33 0.91 -1.09 -0.51
N ILE A 34 0.43 -1.66 0.60
CA ILE A 34 0.21 -3.12 0.73
C ILE A 34 -0.80 -3.58 -0.34
N LEU A 35 -1.95 -2.92 -0.42
CA LEU A 35 -3.02 -3.35 -1.31
C LEU A 35 -2.62 -3.23 -2.78
N LYS A 36 -1.98 -2.13 -3.18
CA LYS A 36 -1.49 -1.92 -4.53
C LYS A 36 -0.50 -3.00 -5.00
N ASN A 37 0.30 -3.53 -4.08
CA ASN A 37 1.29 -4.56 -4.39
C ASN A 37 0.76 -6.00 -4.22
N SER A 38 -0.52 -6.17 -3.82
CA SER A 38 -1.10 -7.50 -3.58
C SER A 38 -2.40 -7.77 -4.34
N TYR A 39 -3.21 -6.75 -4.68
CA TYR A 39 -4.55 -6.97 -5.25
C TYR A 39 -4.53 -7.82 -6.52
N SER A 40 -3.57 -7.62 -7.41
CA SER A 40 -3.45 -8.33 -8.68
C SER A 40 -3.11 -9.83 -8.54
N GLN A 41 -2.79 -10.30 -7.33
CA GLN A 41 -2.57 -11.72 -7.04
C GLN A 41 -3.88 -12.44 -6.72
N PHE A 42 -4.98 -11.71 -6.56
CA PHE A 42 -6.32 -12.26 -6.37
C PHE A 42 -7.04 -12.39 -7.72
N PRO A 43 -8.04 -13.28 -7.81
CA PRO A 43 -8.85 -13.40 -9.03
C PRO A 43 -9.50 -12.07 -9.43
N GLU A 44 -9.71 -11.87 -10.73
CA GLU A 44 -10.51 -10.76 -11.24
C GLU A 44 -11.88 -10.71 -10.55
N LYS A 45 -12.46 -9.51 -10.42
CA LYS A 45 -13.70 -9.21 -9.70
C LYS A 45 -13.64 -9.44 -8.19
N SER A 46 -12.43 -9.69 -7.62
CA SER A 46 -12.28 -9.71 -6.16
C SER A 46 -12.63 -8.36 -5.56
N ILE A 47 -13.27 -8.41 -4.38
CA ILE A 47 -13.68 -7.23 -3.62
C ILE A 47 -12.70 -7.03 -2.47
N HIS A 48 -11.94 -5.94 -2.53
CA HIS A 48 -10.96 -5.56 -1.51
C HIS A 48 -11.60 -4.58 -0.53
N ILE A 49 -11.88 -5.02 0.69
CA ILE A 49 -12.51 -4.20 1.73
C ILE A 49 -11.44 -3.55 2.60
N ILE A 50 -11.51 -2.21 2.71
CA ILE A 50 -10.51 -1.39 3.37
C ILE A 50 -11.13 -0.73 4.60
N LEU A 51 -10.65 -1.12 5.80
CA LEU A 51 -11.16 -0.64 7.09
C LEU A 51 -10.15 0.24 7.86
N VAL A 52 -9.21 0.84 7.16
CA VAL A 52 -8.24 1.79 7.70
C VAL A 52 -8.84 3.19 7.70
N ALA A 53 -9.76 3.47 8.62
CA ALA A 53 -10.51 4.71 8.67
C ALA A 53 -9.88 5.74 9.59
N ASN A 54 -9.93 7.02 9.20
CA ASN A 54 -9.50 8.16 10.03
C ASN A 54 -10.52 8.57 11.11
N SER A 55 -11.75 8.07 11.05
CA SER A 55 -12.75 8.32 12.09
C SER A 55 -13.89 7.30 12.02
N PHE A 56 -14.35 6.83 13.18
CA PHE A 56 -15.56 6.01 13.31
C PHE A 56 -16.84 6.86 13.33
N ASN A 57 -16.94 7.86 12.44
CA ASN A 57 -18.13 8.67 12.37
C ASN A 57 -19.25 7.93 11.62
N SER A 58 -20.35 7.64 12.29
CA SER A 58 -21.51 6.93 11.74
C SER A 58 -22.21 7.63 10.55
N ALA A 59 -21.90 8.91 10.32
CA ALA A 59 -22.44 9.67 9.18
C ALA A 59 -21.72 9.41 7.85
N LYS A 60 -20.66 8.58 7.84
CA LYS A 60 -19.89 8.31 6.63
C LYS A 60 -20.46 7.17 5.82
N THR A 61 -20.41 7.33 4.51
CA THR A 61 -20.85 6.37 3.51
C THR A 61 -19.65 5.70 2.85
N PRO A 62 -19.67 4.38 2.66
CA PRO A 62 -18.66 3.73 1.83
C PRO A 62 -18.83 4.12 0.37
N ILE A 63 -17.72 4.13 -0.35
CA ILE A 63 -17.69 4.16 -1.81
C ILE A 63 -17.08 2.86 -2.34
N LEU A 64 -17.43 2.52 -3.57
CA LEU A 64 -16.88 1.41 -4.31
C LEU A 64 -16.12 1.97 -5.50
N VAL A 65 -14.87 1.55 -5.67
CA VAL A 65 -14.03 1.91 -6.83
C VAL A 65 -13.77 0.65 -7.64
N GLU A 66 -14.12 0.70 -8.91
CA GLU A 66 -13.82 -0.32 -9.92
C GLU A 66 -12.54 0.10 -10.66
N TYR A 67 -11.50 -0.71 -10.55
CA TYR A 67 -10.21 -0.48 -11.17
C TYR A 67 -9.52 -1.81 -11.50
N ASP A 68 -8.97 -1.93 -12.70
CA ASP A 68 -8.20 -3.09 -13.17
C ASP A 68 -8.91 -4.44 -12.93
N ASN A 69 -10.20 -4.51 -13.28
CA ASN A 69 -11.10 -5.65 -13.06
C ASN A 69 -11.24 -6.09 -11.58
N HIS A 70 -10.95 -5.23 -10.63
CA HIS A 70 -11.16 -5.44 -9.19
C HIS A 70 -12.06 -4.37 -8.61
N TYR A 71 -12.65 -4.66 -7.45
CA TYR A 71 -13.44 -3.73 -6.67
C TYR A 71 -12.72 -3.36 -5.38
N PHE A 72 -12.65 -2.07 -5.06
CA PHE A 72 -12.08 -1.54 -3.82
C PHE A 72 -13.17 -0.81 -3.06
N LEU A 73 -13.44 -1.22 -1.84
CA LEU A 73 -14.59 -0.79 -1.05
C LEU A 73 -14.14 -0.27 0.32
N GLY A 74 -14.57 0.92 0.69
CA GLY A 74 -14.22 1.53 1.97
C GLY A 74 -14.67 2.97 2.11
N GLU A 75 -14.14 3.66 3.13
CA GLU A 75 -14.33 5.09 3.31
C GLU A 75 -13.43 5.88 2.33
N ASP A 76 -13.96 6.96 1.74
CA ASP A 76 -13.15 7.88 0.93
C ASP A 76 -12.27 8.75 1.81
N THR A 77 -11.11 8.23 2.18
CA THR A 77 -10.06 8.92 2.94
C THR A 77 -8.96 9.48 2.03
N GLY A 78 -9.08 9.30 0.72
CA GLY A 78 -8.04 9.52 -0.27
C GLY A 78 -7.22 8.25 -0.59
N ILE A 79 -7.49 7.12 0.08
CA ILE A 79 -6.75 5.87 -0.14
C ILE A 79 -6.90 5.35 -1.57
N PHE A 80 -8.07 5.50 -2.16
CA PHE A 80 -8.33 5.00 -3.51
C PHE A 80 -7.46 5.71 -4.55
N SER A 81 -7.26 7.02 -4.43
CA SER A 81 -6.37 7.77 -5.33
C SER A 81 -4.91 7.30 -5.26
N LEU A 82 -4.47 6.83 -4.09
CA LEU A 82 -3.14 6.23 -3.93
C LEU A 82 -3.02 4.85 -4.61
N ILE A 83 -4.15 4.12 -4.71
CA ILE A 83 -4.20 2.80 -5.36
C ILE A 83 -4.25 2.96 -6.88
N VAL A 84 -5.22 3.72 -7.40
CA VAL A 84 -5.45 3.86 -8.84
C VAL A 84 -4.45 4.79 -9.53
N LYS A 85 -3.83 5.73 -8.76
CA LYS A 85 -2.97 6.79 -9.29
C LYS A 85 -3.69 7.58 -10.41
N ASN A 86 -3.07 7.62 -11.61
CA ASN A 86 -3.59 8.31 -12.79
C ASN A 86 -4.27 7.36 -13.78
N ALA A 87 -4.49 6.11 -13.41
CA ALA A 87 -5.15 5.14 -14.30
C ALA A 87 -6.67 5.37 -14.34
N PRO A 88 -7.35 4.99 -15.43
CA PRO A 88 -8.81 5.07 -15.52
C PRO A 88 -9.48 4.18 -14.46
N TYR A 89 -10.49 4.71 -13.80
CA TYR A 89 -11.31 3.99 -12.81
C TYR A 89 -12.76 4.45 -12.91
N LYS A 90 -13.67 3.71 -12.27
CA LYS A 90 -15.03 4.16 -11.99
C LYS A 90 -15.24 4.13 -10.48
N ALA A 91 -15.94 5.13 -9.95
CA ALA A 91 -16.30 5.15 -8.54
C ALA A 91 -17.81 5.31 -8.38
N TYR A 92 -18.34 4.68 -7.33
CA TYR A 92 -19.76 4.60 -7.08
C TYR A 92 -20.08 4.88 -5.62
N LYS A 93 -21.23 5.52 -5.39
CA LYS A 93 -21.84 5.69 -4.08
C LYS A 93 -23.28 5.19 -4.09
N PHE A 94 -23.89 5.02 -2.94
CA PHE A 94 -25.29 4.66 -2.82
C PHE A 94 -26.17 5.66 -3.57
N ARG A 95 -27.13 5.15 -4.36
CA ARG A 95 -28.22 5.98 -4.94
C ARG A 95 -29.12 6.53 -3.83
N PHE A 96 -29.48 5.66 -2.88
CA PHE A 96 -30.25 5.99 -1.68
C PHE A 96 -29.58 5.34 -0.49
N LEU A 97 -28.99 6.14 0.41
CA LEU A 97 -28.33 5.62 1.60
C LEU A 97 -29.35 5.03 2.57
N PRO A 98 -29.21 3.76 3.00
CA PRO A 98 -30.04 3.18 4.03
C PRO A 98 -29.83 3.88 5.37
N LYS A 99 -30.84 4.65 5.85
CA LYS A 99 -30.72 5.49 7.05
C LYS A 99 -30.55 4.71 8.37
N GLU A 100 -30.99 3.45 8.39
CA GLU A 100 -31.01 2.61 9.60
C GLU A 100 -29.77 1.71 9.73
N LYS A 101 -28.84 1.75 8.75
CA LYS A 101 -27.63 0.91 8.74
C LYS A 101 -26.40 1.72 9.11
N ASP A 102 -25.55 1.12 9.94
CA ASP A 102 -24.23 1.66 10.24
C ASP A 102 -23.27 1.51 9.03
N PHE A 103 -22.07 2.07 9.15
CA PHE A 103 -21.07 2.04 8.10
C PHE A 103 -20.68 0.61 7.67
N LEU A 104 -20.49 -0.31 8.63
CA LEU A 104 -20.09 -1.69 8.35
C LEU A 104 -21.20 -2.47 7.65
N SER A 105 -22.45 -2.28 8.06
CA SER A 105 -23.61 -2.87 7.40
C SER A 105 -23.79 -2.35 5.97
N ASN A 106 -23.49 -1.08 5.74
CA ASN A 106 -23.51 -0.48 4.40
C ASN A 106 -22.36 -1.01 3.52
N LEU A 107 -21.17 -1.26 4.10
CA LEU A 107 -20.08 -1.94 3.39
C LEU A 107 -20.47 -3.33 2.92
N ILE A 108 -21.07 -4.14 3.80
CA ILE A 108 -21.52 -5.49 3.48
C ILE A 108 -22.57 -5.47 2.38
N LEU A 109 -23.51 -4.54 2.45
CA LEU A 109 -24.55 -4.39 1.44
C LEU A 109 -23.97 -4.05 0.07
N MET A 110 -23.01 -3.12 0.01
CA MET A 110 -22.36 -2.74 -1.24
C MET A 110 -21.49 -3.87 -1.80
N ALA A 111 -20.80 -4.62 -0.93
CA ALA A 111 -20.06 -5.82 -1.31
C ALA A 111 -20.98 -6.88 -1.91
N LYS A 112 -22.16 -7.11 -1.32
CA LYS A 112 -23.17 -8.03 -1.82
C LYS A 112 -23.67 -7.64 -3.22
N TRP A 113 -23.91 -6.37 -3.48
CA TRP A 113 -24.30 -5.91 -4.81
C TRP A 113 -23.18 -6.07 -5.84
N ALA A 114 -21.93 -5.79 -5.45
CA ALA A 114 -20.79 -6.01 -6.33
C ALA A 114 -20.58 -7.50 -6.65
N SER A 115 -20.72 -8.38 -5.65
CA SER A 115 -20.61 -9.84 -5.82
C SER A 115 -21.69 -10.41 -6.74
N ASN A 116 -22.93 -9.88 -6.68
CA ASN A 116 -24.08 -10.35 -7.46
C ASN A 116 -24.26 -9.60 -8.79
N GLU A 117 -23.34 -8.73 -9.16
CA GLU A 117 -23.42 -7.86 -10.36
C GLU A 117 -24.69 -6.96 -10.39
N ASP A 118 -25.24 -6.64 -9.20
CA ASP A 118 -26.46 -5.82 -9.05
C ASP A 118 -26.16 -4.36 -8.62
N LEU A 119 -25.10 -3.78 -9.19
CA LEU A 119 -24.71 -2.41 -8.88
C LEU A 119 -25.62 -1.37 -9.54
N ASN A 120 -26.03 -1.60 -10.79
CA ASN A 120 -26.65 -0.58 -11.65
C ASN A 120 -27.90 0.09 -11.07
N ASN A 121 -28.71 -0.64 -10.31
CA ASN A 121 -29.95 -0.12 -9.73
C ASN A 121 -29.74 0.59 -8.39
N ASN A 122 -28.67 0.28 -7.70
CA ASN A 122 -28.44 0.60 -6.29
C ASN A 122 -27.42 1.71 -6.07
N VAL A 123 -26.55 1.97 -7.08
CA VAL A 123 -25.50 2.97 -6.98
C VAL A 123 -25.62 4.04 -8.07
N VAL A 124 -24.93 5.15 -7.85
CA VAL A 124 -24.68 6.21 -8.85
C VAL A 124 -23.20 6.50 -8.92
N GLU A 125 -22.76 7.03 -10.05
CA GLU A 125 -21.37 7.47 -10.20
C GLU A 125 -20.98 8.49 -9.13
N TYR A 126 -19.73 8.41 -8.69
CA TYR A 126 -19.13 9.28 -7.70
C TYR A 126 -17.86 9.93 -8.29
N ASN A 127 -17.93 11.23 -8.58
CA ASN A 127 -16.87 11.99 -9.25
C ASN A 127 -16.09 12.92 -8.30
N GLU A 128 -16.37 12.85 -7.00
CA GLU A 128 -15.79 13.73 -5.98
C GLU A 128 -14.78 12.98 -5.08
N MET A 129 -14.15 11.93 -5.60
CA MET A 129 -13.18 11.13 -4.84
C MET A 129 -12.04 12.00 -4.32
N LYS A 130 -11.73 11.86 -3.03
CA LYS A 130 -10.63 12.58 -2.40
C LYS A 130 -9.31 12.19 -3.02
N ILE A 131 -8.49 13.19 -3.30
CA ILE A 131 -7.16 12.99 -3.87
C ILE A 131 -6.12 13.13 -2.76
N GLN A 132 -5.29 12.10 -2.63
CA GLN A 132 -4.09 12.09 -1.80
C GLN A 132 -2.89 11.83 -2.71
N HIS A 133 -1.84 12.60 -2.53
CA HIS A 133 -0.61 12.41 -3.30
C HIS A 133 0.36 11.51 -2.52
N SER A 134 0.93 10.52 -3.21
CA SER A 134 2.10 9.80 -2.70
C SER A 134 3.35 10.59 -3.06
N GLU A 135 4.25 10.76 -2.12
CA GLU A 135 5.58 11.26 -2.45
C GLU A 135 6.34 10.20 -3.27
N GLU A 136 6.82 10.62 -4.43
CA GLU A 136 7.65 9.80 -5.29
C GLU A 136 9.14 9.97 -4.92
N TYR A 137 9.98 9.04 -5.37
CA TYR A 137 11.42 9.24 -5.31
C TYR A 137 11.83 10.37 -6.27
N SER A 138 13.00 10.96 -6.04
CA SER A 138 13.58 11.98 -6.91
C SER A 138 14.98 11.58 -7.34
N TYR A 139 15.35 11.88 -8.59
CA TYR A 139 16.72 11.74 -9.05
C TYR A 139 17.32 13.11 -9.40
N TYR A 140 18.34 13.49 -8.66
CA TYR A 140 19.08 14.75 -8.85
C TYR A 140 20.30 14.49 -9.73
N LYS A 141 20.22 14.86 -11.02
CA LYS A 141 21.28 14.64 -12.01
C LYS A 141 22.58 15.39 -11.67
N SER A 142 22.49 16.57 -11.06
CA SER A 142 23.66 17.37 -10.65
C SER A 142 24.57 16.63 -9.68
N ASP A 143 23.99 15.87 -8.76
CA ASP A 143 24.69 15.25 -7.65
C ASP A 143 24.71 13.73 -7.77
N HIS A 144 24.21 13.20 -8.89
CA HIS A 144 24.03 11.75 -9.12
C HIS A 144 23.36 11.04 -7.94
N THR A 145 22.36 11.68 -7.32
CA THR A 145 21.72 11.17 -6.10
C THR A 145 20.26 10.80 -6.35
N ILE A 146 19.88 9.58 -5.94
CA ILE A 146 18.49 9.14 -5.83
C ILE A 146 18.05 9.42 -4.40
N SER A 147 16.97 10.19 -4.23
CA SER A 147 16.37 10.47 -2.92
C SER A 147 15.01 9.83 -2.84
N GLY A 148 14.78 9.07 -1.79
CA GLY A 148 13.53 8.40 -1.47
C GLY A 148 13.26 8.39 0.02
N LYS A 149 12.28 7.57 0.42
CA LYS A 149 11.92 7.40 1.83
C LYS A 149 11.42 5.97 2.11
N ILE A 150 11.46 5.59 3.38
CA ILE A 150 10.85 4.34 3.86
C ILE A 150 9.32 4.49 3.83
N VAL A 151 8.64 3.61 3.09
CA VAL A 151 7.18 3.62 2.93
C VAL A 151 6.48 2.48 3.65
N TYR A 152 7.22 1.44 3.99
CA TYR A 152 6.70 0.28 4.72
C TYR A 152 7.81 -0.41 5.51
N ILE A 153 7.49 -0.91 6.69
CA ILE A 153 8.33 -1.82 7.48
C ILE A 153 7.55 -3.12 7.63
N ASP A 154 8.13 -4.22 7.19
CA ASP A 154 7.48 -5.53 7.19
C ASP A 154 7.54 -6.23 8.56
N ALA A 155 6.92 -7.41 8.68
CA ALA A 155 6.92 -8.21 9.91
C ALA A 155 8.30 -8.78 10.28
N TYR A 156 9.25 -8.77 9.35
CA TYR A 156 10.65 -9.17 9.57
C TYR A 156 11.54 -7.97 9.90
N HIS A 157 10.93 -6.79 10.06
CA HIS A 157 11.62 -5.52 10.32
C HIS A 157 12.55 -5.06 9.19
N ASN A 158 12.29 -5.50 7.95
CA ASN A 158 12.93 -4.91 6.77
C ASN A 158 12.25 -3.58 6.42
N ALA A 159 13.02 -2.63 5.91
CA ALA A 159 12.49 -1.31 5.57
C ALA A 159 12.42 -1.14 4.05
N ILE A 160 11.20 -1.06 3.51
CA ILE A 160 10.92 -0.96 2.08
C ILE A 160 10.82 0.52 1.72
N THR A 161 11.53 0.91 0.65
CA THR A 161 11.56 2.29 0.18
C THR A 161 10.58 2.50 -0.98
N ASN A 162 10.36 3.77 -1.37
CA ASN A 162 9.64 4.14 -2.59
C ASN A 162 10.53 4.20 -3.84
N ILE A 163 11.79 3.74 -3.75
CA ILE A 163 12.74 3.74 -4.88
C ILE A 163 12.52 2.45 -5.70
N PRO A 164 12.14 2.57 -7.00
CA PRO A 164 12.02 1.39 -7.85
C PRO A 164 13.38 0.71 -8.07
N ALA A 165 13.39 -0.62 -8.03
CA ALA A 165 14.62 -1.39 -8.15
C ALA A 165 15.22 -1.35 -9.57
N ASP A 166 14.39 -1.22 -10.60
CA ASP A 166 14.82 -1.04 -11.99
C ASP A 166 15.57 0.28 -12.18
N ILE A 167 15.02 1.37 -11.68
CA ILE A 167 15.68 2.70 -11.71
C ILE A 167 17.01 2.67 -10.97
N PHE A 168 17.05 2.04 -9.79
CA PHE A 168 18.30 1.88 -9.04
C PHE A 168 19.35 1.10 -9.86
N ARG A 169 18.96 -0.05 -10.43
CA ARG A 169 19.86 -0.88 -11.26
C ARG A 169 20.42 -0.11 -12.46
N ASP A 170 19.54 0.60 -13.19
CA ASP A 170 19.92 1.35 -14.39
C ASP A 170 20.92 2.45 -14.06
N LEU A 171 20.71 3.19 -12.98
CA LEU A 171 21.56 4.29 -12.58
C LEU A 171 22.87 3.86 -11.95
N THR A 172 22.92 2.72 -11.26
CA THR A 172 24.10 2.18 -10.58
C THR A 172 24.90 1.17 -11.42
N LYS A 173 24.44 0.86 -12.65
CA LYS A 173 25.10 -0.11 -13.52
C LYS A 173 26.59 0.23 -13.73
N ASN A 174 27.47 -0.70 -13.35
CA ASN A 174 28.95 -0.54 -13.41
C ASN A 174 29.50 0.63 -12.60
N LYS A 175 28.79 1.06 -11.57
CA LYS A 175 29.19 2.14 -10.66
C LYS A 175 29.14 1.66 -9.22
N THR A 176 29.84 2.35 -8.35
CA THR A 176 29.68 2.22 -6.91
C THR A 176 28.62 3.19 -6.41
N PHE A 177 28.08 2.92 -5.26
CA PHE A 177 27.11 3.82 -4.63
C PHE A 177 27.34 3.89 -3.11
N LYS A 178 26.81 4.95 -2.53
CA LYS A 178 26.71 5.13 -1.08
C LYS A 178 25.26 5.48 -0.75
N ALA A 179 24.54 4.62 -0.03
CA ALA A 179 23.24 4.90 0.50
C ALA A 179 23.36 5.40 1.94
N THR A 180 22.73 6.53 2.24
CA THR A 180 22.66 7.13 3.57
C THR A 180 21.19 7.15 4.00
N ILE A 181 20.85 6.56 5.16
CA ILE A 181 19.50 6.35 5.62
C ILE A 181 19.34 6.98 7.01
N GLY A 182 18.22 7.67 7.25
CA GLY A 182 17.93 8.40 8.49
C GLY A 182 18.39 9.85 8.45
N GLU A 183 17.87 10.67 9.38
CA GLU A 183 18.20 12.09 9.46
C GLU A 183 19.31 12.38 10.47
N PHE A 184 19.28 11.78 11.64
CA PHE A 184 20.21 12.06 12.76
C PHE A 184 21.26 10.97 12.92
N ASP A 185 20.84 9.72 13.18
CA ASP A 185 21.74 8.57 13.32
C ASP A 185 21.83 7.85 11.98
N GLN A 186 22.54 8.44 11.04
CA GLN A 186 22.62 7.94 9.68
C GLN A 186 23.39 6.61 9.61
N ILE A 187 22.77 5.59 9.04
CA ILE A 187 23.47 4.40 8.61
C ILE A 187 23.94 4.55 7.16
N VAL A 188 25.07 3.97 6.86
CA VAL A 188 25.68 4.00 5.53
C VAL A 188 25.77 2.59 4.98
N VAL A 189 25.20 2.39 3.78
CA VAL A 189 25.17 1.11 3.09
C VAL A 189 25.83 1.23 1.72
N HIS A 190 26.72 0.28 1.39
CA HIS A 190 27.43 0.23 0.12
C HIS A 190 27.16 -1.06 -0.66
N ARG A 191 26.42 -2.01 -0.08
CA ARG A 191 26.17 -3.31 -0.69
C ARG A 191 24.75 -3.43 -1.19
N PHE A 192 24.62 -4.01 -2.37
CA PHE A 192 23.36 -4.37 -3.00
C PHE A 192 23.41 -5.83 -3.45
N HIS A 193 22.36 -6.57 -3.15
CA HIS A 193 22.17 -7.93 -3.59
C HIS A 193 20.87 -8.04 -4.41
N GLU A 194 20.89 -8.82 -5.47
CA GLU A 194 19.70 -9.08 -6.28
C GLU A 194 18.67 -9.95 -5.54
N TYR A 195 19.13 -10.71 -4.54
CA TYR A 195 18.32 -11.63 -3.75
C TYR A 195 18.76 -11.61 -2.28
N TYR A 196 17.93 -12.13 -1.38
CA TYR A 196 18.23 -12.30 0.04
C TYR A 196 19.25 -13.45 0.25
N ASN A 197 20.47 -13.27 -0.20
CA ASN A 197 21.51 -14.28 -0.18
C ASN A 197 22.77 -13.88 0.62
N ALA A 198 22.72 -12.79 1.35
CA ALA A 198 23.81 -12.43 2.26
C ALA A 198 23.99 -13.51 3.33
N GLN A 199 25.25 -13.81 3.67
CA GLN A 199 25.60 -14.81 4.67
C GLN A 199 26.28 -14.19 5.91
N GLU A 200 26.56 -12.88 5.85
CA GLU A 200 27.19 -12.14 6.93
C GLU A 200 26.17 -11.19 7.57
N PRO A 201 26.29 -10.90 8.88
CA PRO A 201 25.41 -9.98 9.59
C PRO A 201 25.72 -8.53 9.22
N GLU A 202 25.38 -8.14 8.01
CA GLU A 202 25.54 -6.79 7.47
C GLU A 202 24.19 -6.20 7.04
N ILE A 203 24.12 -4.88 7.01
CA ILE A 203 23.00 -4.16 6.42
C ILE A 203 23.29 -3.96 4.93
N TYR A 204 22.35 -4.33 4.08
CA TYR A 204 22.47 -4.22 2.63
C TYR A 204 21.14 -3.80 1.98
N LEU A 205 21.23 -3.33 0.75
CA LEU A 205 20.08 -3.09 -0.10
C LEU A 205 19.76 -4.36 -0.90
N VAL A 206 18.47 -4.62 -1.11
CA VAL A 206 17.99 -5.71 -1.97
C VAL A 206 16.84 -5.23 -2.85
N ALA A 207 16.72 -5.82 -4.04
CA ALA A 207 15.52 -5.67 -4.86
C ALA A 207 14.46 -6.64 -4.37
N ASN A 208 13.40 -6.15 -3.76
CA ASN A 208 12.35 -7.02 -3.26
C ASN A 208 11.39 -7.48 -4.39
N ARG A 209 10.50 -8.44 -4.07
CA ARG A 209 9.55 -9.00 -5.03
C ARG A 209 8.50 -8.01 -5.53
N MET A 210 8.29 -6.90 -4.82
CA MET A 210 7.38 -5.83 -5.21
C MET A 210 8.04 -4.83 -6.17
N GLY A 211 9.32 -5.01 -6.52
CA GLY A 211 10.06 -4.15 -7.42
C GLY A 211 10.63 -2.88 -6.78
N TYR A 212 10.79 -2.84 -5.47
CA TYR A 212 11.39 -1.71 -4.75
C TYR A 212 12.72 -2.07 -4.10
N ILE A 213 13.52 -1.05 -3.83
CA ILE A 213 14.71 -1.18 -2.99
C ILE A 213 14.25 -1.32 -1.53
N GLU A 214 14.78 -2.35 -0.89
CA GLU A 214 14.55 -2.69 0.51
C GLU A 214 15.87 -2.69 1.27
N ILE A 215 15.84 -2.16 2.48
CA ILE A 215 16.95 -2.18 3.42
C ILE A 215 16.71 -3.40 4.32
N THR A 216 17.68 -4.29 4.38
CA THR A 216 17.57 -5.55 5.11
C THR A 216 18.88 -5.93 5.78
N MET A 217 18.84 -6.96 6.61
CA MET A 217 19.99 -7.51 7.31
C MET A 217 19.85 -9.03 7.43
N TYR A 218 20.94 -9.75 7.20
CA TYR A 218 20.94 -11.20 7.38
C TYR A 218 20.73 -11.56 8.86
N ASN A 219 19.74 -12.41 9.15
CA ASN A 219 19.39 -12.87 10.49
C ASN A 219 19.22 -11.73 11.52
N GLY A 220 18.81 -10.55 11.10
CA GLY A 220 18.64 -9.40 11.98
C GLY A 220 17.40 -8.56 11.67
N ASN A 221 17.00 -7.74 12.61
CA ASN A 221 15.87 -6.82 12.54
C ASN A 221 16.40 -5.42 12.25
N VAL A 222 16.60 -5.08 10.96
CA VAL A 222 17.30 -3.84 10.59
C VAL A 222 16.59 -2.59 11.07
N SER A 223 15.25 -2.53 11.03
CA SER A 223 14.50 -1.34 11.48
C SER A 223 14.66 -1.10 12.99
N ILE A 224 14.78 -2.17 13.79
CA ILE A 224 15.01 -2.05 15.24
C ILE A 224 16.46 -1.67 15.50
N LEU A 225 17.40 -2.38 14.88
CA LEU A 225 18.84 -2.17 15.12
C LEU A 225 19.29 -0.75 14.75
N ALA A 226 18.79 -0.24 13.63
CA ALA A 226 19.14 1.05 13.06
C ALA A 226 18.09 2.15 13.35
N ASN A 227 17.13 1.87 14.23
CA ASN A 227 16.04 2.79 14.62
C ASN A 227 15.31 3.42 13.40
N LEU A 228 15.08 2.61 12.36
CA LEU A 228 14.43 3.08 11.14
C LEU A 228 12.92 3.21 11.33
N GLN A 229 12.34 4.28 10.80
CA GLN A 229 10.93 4.59 10.90
C GLN A 229 10.33 4.89 9.53
N LEU A 230 8.99 4.86 9.46
CA LEU A 230 8.27 5.31 8.28
C LEU A 230 8.58 6.79 8.00
N ASN A 231 8.76 7.11 6.73
CA ASN A 231 9.17 8.41 6.19
C ASN A 231 10.62 8.80 6.43
N ASP A 232 11.45 7.98 7.05
CA ASP A 232 12.90 8.22 7.07
C ASP A 232 13.43 8.34 5.66
N LYS A 233 14.28 9.32 5.43
CA LYS A 233 14.89 9.58 4.13
C LYS A 233 16.00 8.60 3.83
N ILE A 234 16.09 8.22 2.56
CA ILE A 234 17.23 7.51 2.00
C ILE A 234 17.78 8.31 0.82
N ASN A 235 19.08 8.59 0.83
CA ASN A 235 19.81 9.22 -0.26
C ASN A 235 20.89 8.27 -0.78
N ILE A 236 20.84 7.97 -2.08
CA ILE A 236 21.78 7.06 -2.73
C ILE A 236 22.61 7.88 -3.70
N THR A 237 23.85 8.20 -3.31
CA THR A 237 24.82 8.89 -4.16
C THR A 237 25.59 7.86 -5.01
N ILE A 238 25.69 8.10 -6.29
CA ILE A 238 26.29 7.21 -7.30
C ILE A 238 27.64 7.80 -7.72
N ASN A 239 28.73 7.00 -7.64
CA ASN A 239 30.09 7.41 -7.94
C ASN A 239 30.57 6.82 -9.28
#